data_d8d2a06c4740202f1f66bb0982951c36
#
_entry.id   d8d2a06c4740202f1f66bb0982951c36
#
_cell.length_a   1.000
_cell.length_b   1.000
_cell.length_c   1.000
_cell.angle_alpha   90.00
_cell.angle_beta   90.00
_cell.angle_gamma   90.00
#
_symmetry.space_group_name_H-M   'P 1'
#
loop_
_entity.id
_entity.type
_entity.pdbx_description
1 polymer ?
#
loop_
_entity_poly.entity_id
_entity_poly.type
_entity_poly.pdbx_seq_one_letter_code
_entity_poly.pdbx_strand_id
1 'polypeptide(L)'
;MNRNKLLKSIENENDEFESKSHFKNLTEAKVIEEEINEQGYEEEEEEEEEEEEEEEEEEEEEEEEEEEEEIESAALEFLNLSEERWNEIDLLIGQIIINKENEEIYNVLCRSTVVLLVAHLEGYIKEAASALIDDLNYNVHFEDLPTSIKKTYVSSFLNTDGLSKSAQNNKIKKLMDEFEKLDAEITVNPFLFDQNKNPSPNIVEKIMVNFGVNNFFGNIHESRLDDVFKNDLSETTKLIDELREYTLNVVKYYPYTTNLELFKIRDRREKLKKNDSMWITFLDELLQKRHSIAHGSIFTNELSDVLLGDFRNKAQILRYAIALVLFDSGIKKDKEQS
;
A
#
# COMPACT_ATOMS: atom_id res chain seq x y z
N MET A 1 62.91 -74.58 67.84
CA MET A 1 62.88 -73.78 66.57
C MET A 1 61.87 -72.66 66.75
N ASN A 2 62.28 -71.41 66.55
CA ASN A 2 61.82 -70.23 67.18
C ASN A 2 60.44 -69.66 66.70
N ARG A 3 59.43 -69.69 67.58
CA ARG A 3 58.09 -69.17 67.35
C ARG A 3 58.09 -67.65 66.96
N ASN A 4 59.15 -66.95 67.31
CA ASN A 4 59.32 -65.51 67.02
C ASN A 4 59.75 -65.20 65.56
N LYS A 5 60.27 -66.19 64.81
CA LYS A 5 60.62 -66.02 63.39
C LYS A 5 59.41 -66.17 62.47
N LEU A 6 58.40 -66.95 62.87
CA LEU A 6 57.21 -67.19 62.13
C LEU A 6 56.25 -65.97 62.23
N LEU A 7 56.16 -65.35 63.40
CA LEU A 7 55.34 -64.17 63.61
C LEU A 7 55.82 -62.90 62.83
N LYS A 8 57.18 -62.74 62.74
CA LYS A 8 57.77 -61.65 61.93
C LYS A 8 57.57 -61.78 60.43
N SER A 9 57.46 -63.05 59.92
CA SER A 9 57.22 -63.28 58.50
C SER A 9 55.74 -63.01 58.13
N ILE A 10 54.82 -63.26 59.07
CA ILE A 10 53.39 -63.00 58.86
C ILE A 10 53.03 -61.47 58.94
N GLU A 11 53.69 -60.78 59.85
CA GLU A 11 53.51 -59.28 59.94
C GLU A 11 54.07 -58.57 58.71
N ASN A 12 55.22 -59.00 58.18
CA ASN A 12 55.76 -58.39 56.94
C ASN A 12 54.96 -58.70 55.68
N GLU A 13 54.32 -59.89 55.56
CA GLU A 13 53.44 -60.22 54.44
C GLU A 13 52.13 -59.46 54.48
N ASN A 14 51.58 -59.20 55.68
CA ASN A 14 50.34 -58.37 55.80
C ASN A 14 50.56 -56.88 55.49
N ASP A 15 51.72 -56.33 55.93
CA ASP A 15 52.04 -54.93 55.62
C ASP A 15 52.32 -54.67 54.14
N GLU A 16 52.92 -55.67 53.44
CA GLU A 16 53.15 -55.60 51.99
C GLU A 16 51.83 -55.79 51.19
N PHE A 17 50.86 -56.52 51.71
CA PHE A 17 49.55 -56.75 51.08
C PHE A 17 48.65 -55.53 51.28
N GLU A 18 48.60 -54.95 52.47
CA GLU A 18 47.84 -53.71 52.73
C GLU A 18 48.42 -52.55 51.93
N SER A 19 49.76 -52.41 51.82
CA SER A 19 50.35 -51.30 51.05
C SER A 19 50.06 -51.43 49.53
N LYS A 20 50.12 -52.65 48.99
CA LYS A 20 49.82 -52.92 47.59
C LYS A 20 48.33 -52.72 47.29
N SER A 21 47.41 -53.06 48.20
CA SER A 21 46.00 -52.84 48.07
C SER A 21 45.68 -51.37 48.12
N HIS A 22 46.33 -50.62 49.03
CA HIS A 22 46.10 -49.15 49.14
C HIS A 22 46.62 -48.39 47.92
N PHE A 23 47.76 -48.75 47.35
CA PHE A 23 48.31 -48.21 46.13
C PHE A 23 47.43 -48.49 44.90
N LYS A 24 46.86 -49.70 44.82
CA LYS A 24 45.98 -50.10 43.73
C LYS A 24 44.66 -49.27 43.75
N ASN A 25 44.09 -49.11 44.95
CA ASN A 25 42.85 -48.27 45.11
C ASN A 25 43.08 -46.77 44.85
N LEU A 26 44.25 -46.23 45.17
CA LEU A 26 44.64 -44.86 44.86
C LEU A 26 44.87 -44.63 43.35
N THR A 27 45.38 -45.64 42.64
CA THR A 27 45.60 -45.58 41.20
C THR A 27 44.26 -45.70 40.45
N GLU A 28 43.38 -46.62 40.87
CA GLU A 28 42.01 -46.72 40.32
C GLU A 28 41.18 -45.50 40.63
N ALA A 29 41.28 -44.88 41.80
CA ALA A 29 40.59 -43.64 42.14
C ALA A 29 41.07 -42.46 41.27
N LYS A 30 42.38 -42.35 40.97
CA LYS A 30 42.89 -41.30 40.07
C LYS A 30 42.46 -41.47 38.63
N VAL A 31 42.37 -42.72 38.12
CA VAL A 31 41.88 -42.97 36.77
C VAL A 31 40.39 -42.60 36.66
N ILE A 32 39.58 -42.91 37.66
CA ILE A 32 38.16 -42.53 37.68
C ILE A 32 38.01 -40.99 37.79
N GLU A 33 38.90 -40.34 38.56
CA GLU A 33 38.86 -38.87 38.67
C GLU A 33 39.28 -38.17 37.36
N GLU A 34 40.25 -38.77 36.59
CA GLU A 34 40.64 -38.30 35.27
C GLU A 34 39.52 -38.56 34.22
N GLU A 35 38.89 -39.76 34.22
CA GLU A 35 37.76 -40.06 33.32
C GLU A 35 36.53 -39.20 33.60
N ILE A 36 36.19 -38.86 34.84
CA ILE A 36 35.10 -37.94 35.20
C ILE A 36 35.41 -36.50 34.76
N ASN A 37 36.67 -36.07 34.90
CA ASN A 37 37.05 -34.73 34.42
C ASN A 37 37.05 -34.64 32.89
N GLU A 38 37.54 -35.68 32.16
CA GLU A 38 37.46 -35.67 30.69
C GLU A 38 35.99 -35.66 30.20
N GLN A 39 35.09 -36.44 30.78
CA GLN A 39 33.66 -36.41 30.44
C GLN A 39 33.00 -35.05 30.80
N GLY A 40 33.39 -34.42 31.89
CA GLY A 40 32.88 -33.11 32.26
C GLY A 40 33.31 -31.98 31.31
N TYR A 41 34.52 -32.10 30.73
CA TYR A 41 34.97 -31.13 29.70
C TYR A 41 34.30 -31.39 28.35
N GLU A 42 34.06 -32.67 27.97
CA GLU A 42 33.31 -32.97 26.74
C GLU A 42 31.83 -32.50 26.82
N GLU A 43 31.17 -32.63 28.01
CA GLU A 43 29.81 -32.14 28.20
C GLU A 43 29.76 -30.59 28.21
N GLU A 44 30.75 -29.89 28.79
CA GLU A 44 30.84 -28.43 28.77
C GLU A 44 31.15 -27.89 27.34
N GLU A 45 32.00 -28.59 26.56
CA GLU A 45 32.25 -28.21 25.15
C GLU A 45 31.03 -28.46 24.25
N GLU A 46 30.25 -29.54 24.47
CA GLU A 46 29.00 -29.78 23.72
C GLU A 46 27.92 -28.77 24.08
N GLU A 47 27.80 -28.34 25.36
CA GLU A 47 26.85 -27.28 25.76
C GLU A 47 27.26 -25.91 25.20
N GLU A 48 28.56 -25.57 25.14
CA GLU A 48 29.05 -24.32 24.53
C GLU A 48 28.86 -24.32 23.01
N GLU A 49 29.03 -25.47 22.31
CA GLU A 49 28.77 -25.57 20.87
C GLU A 49 27.24 -25.45 20.56
N GLU A 50 26.37 -26.05 21.41
CA GLU A 50 24.90 -25.89 21.23
C GLU A 50 24.43 -24.45 21.51
N GLU A 51 25.00 -23.75 22.50
CA GLU A 51 24.69 -22.34 22.75
C GLU A 51 25.21 -21.43 21.63
N GLU A 52 26.39 -21.70 21.03
CA GLU A 52 26.91 -20.96 19.88
C GLU A 52 26.05 -21.19 18.61
N GLU A 53 25.57 -22.44 18.37
CA GLU A 53 24.65 -22.73 17.26
C GLU A 53 23.28 -22.06 17.43
N GLU A 54 22.72 -22.00 18.66
CA GLU A 54 21.47 -21.30 18.94
C GLU A 54 21.62 -19.77 18.78
N GLU A 55 22.77 -19.18 19.19
CA GLU A 55 23.04 -17.75 18.99
C GLU A 55 23.23 -17.42 17.48
N GLU A 56 23.89 -18.29 16.69
CA GLU A 56 24.04 -18.10 15.25
C GLU A 56 22.67 -18.24 14.53
N GLU A 57 21.79 -19.17 14.93
CA GLU A 57 20.44 -19.29 14.37
C GLU A 57 19.56 -18.07 14.74
N GLU A 58 19.67 -17.55 15.97
CA GLU A 58 18.95 -16.32 16.36
C GLU A 58 19.47 -15.07 15.61
N GLU A 59 20.80 -14.96 15.38
CA GLU A 59 21.36 -13.86 14.58
C GLU A 59 20.96 -13.97 13.09
N GLU A 60 20.92 -15.19 12.52
CA GLU A 60 20.42 -15.39 11.14
C GLU A 60 18.92 -15.09 11.01
N GLU A 61 18.09 -15.46 12.00
CA GLU A 61 16.67 -15.09 12.01
C GLU A 61 16.47 -13.58 12.19
N GLU A 62 17.27 -12.88 13.03
CA GLU A 62 17.22 -11.42 13.16
C GLU A 62 17.71 -10.71 11.88
N GLU A 63 18.76 -11.23 11.19
CA GLU A 63 19.22 -10.69 9.91
C GLU A 63 18.20 -10.94 8.79
N GLU A 64 17.50 -12.09 8.75
CA GLU A 64 16.41 -12.34 7.81
C GLU A 64 15.18 -11.44 8.07
N GLU A 65 14.86 -11.13 9.33
CA GLU A 65 13.81 -10.17 9.67
C GLU A 65 14.19 -8.71 9.32
N GLU A 66 15.49 -8.32 9.40
CA GLU A 66 15.96 -6.99 9.00
C GLU A 66 16.09 -6.84 7.47
N GLU A 67 16.27 -7.94 6.71
CA GLU A 67 16.32 -7.97 5.24
C GLU A 67 14.93 -8.09 4.58
N GLU A 68 13.82 -8.12 5.30
CA GLU A 68 12.53 -7.79 4.70
C GLU A 68 12.57 -6.33 4.24
N GLU A 69 13.26 -6.09 3.12
CA GLU A 69 13.19 -4.80 2.41
C GLU A 69 11.71 -4.43 2.27
N GLU A 70 11.29 -3.42 3.02
CA GLU A 70 9.94 -2.88 2.88
C GLU A 70 9.71 -2.54 1.41
N ILE A 71 9.00 -3.41 0.69
CA ILE A 71 8.73 -3.23 -0.74
C ILE A 71 7.82 -2.04 -0.91
N GLU A 72 8.31 -1.03 -1.64
CA GLU A 72 7.52 0.16 -1.95
C GLU A 72 6.25 -0.22 -2.73
N SER A 73 5.13 0.42 -2.39
CA SER A 73 3.83 0.10 -2.98
C SER A 73 3.74 0.46 -4.47
N ALA A 74 2.91 -0.27 -5.22
CA ALA A 74 2.54 0.10 -6.60
C ALA A 74 1.86 1.48 -6.65
N ALA A 75 1.17 1.88 -5.57
CA ALA A 75 0.61 3.22 -5.43
C ALA A 75 1.68 4.32 -5.42
N LEU A 76 2.82 4.12 -4.77
CA LEU A 76 3.92 5.09 -4.78
C LEU A 76 4.55 5.18 -6.18
N GLU A 77 4.84 4.04 -6.83
CA GLU A 77 5.37 4.02 -8.19
C GLU A 77 4.45 4.77 -9.15
N PHE A 78 3.15 4.48 -9.11
CA PHE A 78 2.14 5.16 -9.90
C PHE A 78 2.16 6.68 -9.67
N LEU A 79 2.20 7.14 -8.41
CA LEU A 79 2.20 8.57 -8.10
C LEU A 79 3.45 9.26 -8.66
N ASN A 80 4.63 8.67 -8.52
CA ASN A 80 5.87 9.22 -9.08
C ASN A 80 5.80 9.35 -10.60
N LEU A 81 5.35 8.31 -11.30
CA LEU A 81 5.14 8.36 -12.76
C LEU A 81 4.10 9.39 -13.16
N SER A 82 3.04 9.56 -12.37
CA SER A 82 2.01 10.54 -12.65
C SER A 82 2.49 11.99 -12.50
N GLU A 83 3.45 12.25 -11.58
CA GLU A 83 4.10 13.56 -11.45
C GLU A 83 4.92 13.89 -12.69
N GLU A 84 5.69 12.94 -13.22
CA GLU A 84 6.45 13.14 -14.45
C GLU A 84 5.55 13.51 -15.63
N ARG A 85 4.44 12.79 -15.80
CA ARG A 85 3.45 13.12 -16.84
C ARG A 85 2.80 14.48 -16.64
N TRP A 86 2.56 14.88 -15.37
CA TRP A 86 1.98 16.18 -15.07
C TRP A 86 2.88 17.34 -15.49
N ASN A 87 4.19 17.16 -15.50
CA ASN A 87 5.14 18.14 -16.01
C ASN A 87 4.91 18.51 -17.49
N GLU A 88 4.31 17.61 -18.30
CA GLU A 88 3.94 17.93 -19.68
C GLU A 88 2.92 19.08 -19.75
N ILE A 89 1.98 19.15 -18.82
CA ILE A 89 1.01 20.25 -18.73
C ILE A 89 1.74 21.55 -18.39
N ASP A 90 2.66 21.51 -17.43
CA ASP A 90 3.43 22.70 -17.01
C ASP A 90 4.34 23.22 -18.14
N LEU A 91 4.95 22.30 -18.90
CA LEU A 91 5.71 22.65 -20.10
C LEU A 91 4.84 23.34 -21.16
N LEU A 92 3.63 22.82 -21.42
CA LEU A 92 2.69 23.44 -22.36
C LEU A 92 2.25 24.82 -21.90
N ILE A 93 1.91 24.99 -20.61
CA ILE A 93 1.56 26.30 -20.05
C ILE A 93 2.73 27.28 -20.18
N GLY A 94 3.96 26.83 -19.92
CA GLY A 94 5.17 27.62 -20.17
C GLY A 94 5.32 28.07 -21.63
N GLN A 95 5.05 27.17 -22.58
CA GLN A 95 5.08 27.49 -24.00
C GLN A 95 3.95 28.45 -24.42
N ILE A 96 2.76 28.35 -23.82
CA ILE A 96 1.66 29.32 -24.05
C ILE A 96 2.09 30.71 -23.66
N ILE A 97 2.72 30.88 -22.49
CA ILE A 97 3.19 32.19 -21.99
C ILE A 97 4.25 32.79 -22.92
N ILE A 98 5.21 31.96 -23.37
CA ILE A 98 6.28 32.40 -24.28
C ILE A 98 5.73 32.84 -25.64
N ASN A 99 4.68 32.16 -26.14
CA ASN A 99 4.12 32.40 -27.45
C ASN A 99 2.90 33.35 -27.45
N LYS A 100 2.69 34.10 -26.37
CA LYS A 100 1.50 34.93 -26.17
C LYS A 100 1.24 35.96 -27.30
N GLU A 101 2.32 36.45 -27.91
CA GLU A 101 2.23 37.42 -29.03
C GLU A 101 1.97 36.75 -30.39
N ASN A 102 2.10 35.43 -30.49
CA ASN A 102 1.77 34.67 -31.68
C ASN A 102 0.43 34.00 -31.54
N GLU A 103 -0.63 34.68 -31.98
CA GLU A 103 -2.03 34.26 -31.79
C GLU A 103 -2.31 32.84 -32.32
N GLU A 104 -1.73 32.45 -33.47
CA GLU A 104 -1.95 31.11 -34.03
C GLU A 104 -1.36 30.00 -33.16
N ILE A 105 -0.10 30.13 -32.74
CA ILE A 105 0.57 29.18 -31.87
C ILE A 105 -0.09 29.15 -30.49
N TYR A 106 -0.35 30.34 -29.90
CA TYR A 106 -1.02 30.49 -28.63
C TYR A 106 -2.35 29.72 -28.59
N ASN A 107 -3.19 29.92 -29.59
CA ASN A 107 -4.50 29.30 -29.70
C ASN A 107 -4.41 27.76 -29.85
N VAL A 108 -3.43 27.24 -30.60
CA VAL A 108 -3.20 25.81 -30.77
C VAL A 108 -2.74 25.20 -29.46
N LEU A 109 -1.77 25.82 -28.78
CA LEU A 109 -1.24 25.35 -27.50
C LEU A 109 -2.32 25.33 -26.41
N CYS A 110 -3.14 26.39 -26.32
CA CYS A 110 -4.26 26.44 -25.36
C CYS A 110 -5.24 25.27 -25.55
N ARG A 111 -5.63 24.99 -26.77
CA ARG A 111 -6.54 23.88 -27.08
C ARG A 111 -5.90 22.52 -26.78
N SER A 112 -4.63 22.35 -27.15
CA SER A 112 -3.88 21.11 -26.88
C SER A 112 -3.76 20.83 -25.38
N THR A 113 -3.53 21.88 -24.56
CA THR A 113 -3.43 21.76 -23.10
C THR A 113 -4.73 21.25 -22.48
N VAL A 114 -5.90 21.77 -22.91
CA VAL A 114 -7.21 21.26 -22.40
C VAL A 114 -7.41 19.79 -22.73
N VAL A 115 -7.08 19.40 -23.98
CA VAL A 115 -7.25 18.00 -24.42
C VAL A 115 -6.32 17.09 -23.62
N LEU A 116 -5.06 17.49 -23.44
CA LEU A 116 -4.06 16.70 -22.70
C LEU A 116 -4.41 16.62 -21.21
N LEU A 117 -4.88 17.71 -20.59
CA LEU A 117 -5.28 17.74 -19.18
C LEU A 117 -6.41 16.75 -18.89
N VAL A 118 -7.40 16.65 -19.78
CA VAL A 118 -8.48 15.65 -19.64
C VAL A 118 -7.96 14.22 -19.85
N ALA A 119 -7.07 14.02 -20.82
CA ALA A 119 -6.46 12.71 -21.06
C ALA A 119 -5.62 12.24 -19.87
N HIS A 120 -4.84 13.14 -19.24
CA HIS A 120 -4.08 12.82 -18.03
C HIS A 120 -5.00 12.49 -16.85
N LEU A 121 -6.10 13.22 -16.63
CA LEU A 121 -7.07 12.88 -15.59
C LEU A 121 -7.72 11.51 -15.83
N GLU A 122 -8.06 11.18 -17.08
CA GLU A 122 -8.63 9.87 -17.42
C GLU A 122 -7.63 8.74 -17.14
N GLY A 123 -6.39 8.89 -17.62
CA GLY A 123 -5.32 7.93 -17.36
C GLY A 123 -5.03 7.78 -15.88
N TYR A 124 -4.94 8.89 -15.16
CA TYR A 124 -4.67 8.90 -13.71
C TYR A 124 -5.67 8.07 -12.90
N ILE A 125 -6.97 8.22 -13.16
CA ILE A 125 -8.00 7.46 -12.44
C ILE A 125 -7.87 5.95 -12.70
N LYS A 126 -7.57 5.56 -13.95
CA LYS A 126 -7.41 4.15 -14.32
C LYS A 126 -6.16 3.53 -13.70
N GLU A 127 -5.06 4.24 -13.76
CA GLU A 127 -3.77 3.80 -13.23
C GLU A 127 -3.78 3.77 -11.69
N ALA A 128 -4.40 4.74 -11.02
CA ALA A 128 -4.60 4.71 -9.57
C ALA A 128 -5.40 3.47 -9.12
N ALA A 129 -6.47 3.15 -9.88
CA ALA A 129 -7.25 1.95 -9.60
C ALA A 129 -6.45 0.66 -9.82
N SER A 130 -5.60 0.63 -10.86
CA SER A 130 -4.71 -0.52 -11.12
C SER A 130 -3.70 -0.70 -10.00
N ALA A 131 -3.01 0.37 -9.62
CA ALA A 131 -2.01 0.34 -8.55
C ALA A 131 -2.61 -0.14 -7.21
N LEU A 132 -3.83 0.31 -6.85
CA LEU A 132 -4.52 -0.22 -5.67
C LEU A 132 -4.79 -1.73 -5.77
N ILE A 133 -5.23 -2.23 -6.94
CA ILE A 133 -5.49 -3.66 -7.14
C ILE A 133 -4.19 -4.46 -7.06
N ASP A 134 -3.09 -3.94 -7.62
CA ASP A 134 -1.78 -4.59 -7.58
C ASP A 134 -1.27 -4.70 -6.13
N ASP A 135 -1.36 -3.63 -5.34
CA ASP A 135 -0.99 -3.65 -3.91
C ASP A 135 -1.89 -4.60 -3.09
N LEU A 136 -3.19 -4.65 -3.39
CA LEU A 136 -4.10 -5.58 -2.71
C LEU A 136 -3.79 -7.04 -3.04
N ASN A 137 -3.50 -7.37 -4.30
CA ASN A 137 -3.13 -8.73 -4.69
C ASN A 137 -1.80 -9.18 -4.09
N TYR A 138 -0.86 -8.24 -3.91
CA TYR A 138 0.45 -8.56 -3.35
C TYR A 138 0.41 -8.77 -1.83
N ASN A 139 -0.39 -7.95 -1.13
CA ASN A 139 -0.32 -7.86 0.33
C ASN A 139 -1.50 -8.52 1.06
N VAL A 140 -2.59 -8.89 0.38
CA VAL A 140 -3.85 -9.25 1.06
C VAL A 140 -4.48 -10.47 0.42
N HIS A 141 -4.75 -11.51 1.22
CA HIS A 141 -5.54 -12.66 0.77
C HIS A 141 -6.98 -12.25 0.43
N PHE A 142 -7.61 -12.97 -0.51
CA PHE A 142 -8.96 -12.63 -0.95
C PHE A 142 -9.96 -12.55 0.21
N GLU A 143 -9.86 -13.42 1.22
CA GLU A 143 -10.74 -13.41 2.40
C GLU A 143 -10.65 -12.12 3.21
N ASP A 144 -9.48 -11.46 3.20
CA ASP A 144 -9.20 -10.24 3.94
C ASP A 144 -9.46 -8.95 3.18
N LEU A 145 -9.72 -9.02 1.88
CA LEU A 145 -10.07 -7.85 1.08
C LEU A 145 -11.31 -7.11 1.63
N PRO A 146 -11.38 -5.78 1.49
CA PRO A 146 -12.59 -5.01 1.83
C PRO A 146 -13.84 -5.59 1.17
N THR A 147 -14.92 -5.73 1.94
CA THR A 147 -16.16 -6.37 1.46
C THR A 147 -16.76 -5.71 0.20
N SER A 148 -16.60 -4.40 0.03
CA SER A 148 -17.03 -3.65 -1.15
C SER A 148 -16.26 -4.11 -2.40
N ILE A 149 -14.95 -4.26 -2.29
CA ILE A 149 -14.05 -4.71 -3.36
C ILE A 149 -14.41 -6.15 -3.75
N LYS A 150 -14.50 -7.08 -2.78
CA LYS A 150 -14.95 -8.46 -3.03
C LYS A 150 -16.28 -8.51 -3.78
N LYS A 151 -17.27 -7.74 -3.31
CA LYS A 151 -18.59 -7.70 -3.93
C LYS A 151 -18.57 -7.19 -5.37
N THR A 152 -17.84 -6.11 -5.62
CA THR A 152 -17.72 -5.55 -6.97
C THR A 152 -17.09 -6.57 -7.92
N TYR A 153 -15.96 -7.15 -7.51
CA TYR A 153 -15.25 -8.14 -8.31
C TYR A 153 -16.14 -9.35 -8.63
N VAL A 154 -16.70 -9.99 -7.62
CA VAL A 154 -17.54 -11.19 -7.77
C VAL A 154 -18.81 -10.91 -8.57
N SER A 155 -19.40 -9.71 -8.40
CA SER A 155 -20.63 -9.35 -9.14
C SER A 155 -20.41 -9.26 -10.65
N SER A 156 -19.18 -9.00 -11.10
CA SER A 156 -18.84 -8.92 -12.53
C SER A 156 -18.97 -10.27 -13.27
N PHE A 157 -18.88 -11.38 -12.53
CA PHE A 157 -19.02 -12.74 -13.10
C PHE A 157 -20.46 -13.26 -13.08
N LEU A 158 -21.40 -12.49 -12.51
CA LEU A 158 -22.77 -12.93 -12.35
C LEU A 158 -23.72 -12.21 -13.31
N ASN A 159 -24.45 -12.99 -14.10
CA ASN A 159 -25.66 -12.44 -14.72
C ASN A 159 -26.78 -12.44 -13.66
N THR A 160 -27.19 -11.24 -13.25
CA THR A 160 -28.22 -11.02 -12.23
C THR A 160 -29.55 -10.54 -12.81
N ASP A 161 -29.68 -10.47 -14.14
CA ASP A 161 -30.88 -9.99 -14.81
C ASP A 161 -32.12 -10.81 -14.40
N GLY A 162 -33.18 -10.12 -14.04
CA GLY A 162 -34.44 -10.73 -13.63
C GLY A 162 -34.45 -11.40 -12.26
N LEU A 163 -33.38 -11.34 -11.49
CA LEU A 163 -33.33 -11.89 -10.14
C LEU A 163 -33.80 -10.89 -9.09
N SER A 164 -34.47 -11.38 -8.02
CA SER A 164 -34.72 -10.57 -6.85
C SER A 164 -33.41 -10.20 -6.12
N LYS A 165 -33.39 -9.07 -5.42
CA LYS A 165 -32.21 -8.63 -4.61
C LYS A 165 -31.69 -9.71 -3.66
N SER A 166 -32.63 -10.48 -3.05
CA SER A 166 -32.25 -11.58 -2.14
C SER A 166 -31.54 -12.70 -2.91
N ALA A 167 -32.05 -13.08 -4.09
CA ALA A 167 -31.44 -14.10 -4.92
C ALA A 167 -30.05 -13.66 -5.46
N GLN A 168 -29.91 -12.38 -5.84
CA GLN A 168 -28.62 -11.79 -6.23
C GLN A 168 -27.61 -11.88 -5.09
N ASN A 169 -27.97 -11.40 -3.89
CA ASN A 169 -27.09 -11.41 -2.72
C ASN A 169 -26.66 -12.84 -2.34
N ASN A 170 -27.56 -13.82 -2.44
CA ASN A 170 -27.23 -15.21 -2.17
C ASN A 170 -26.24 -15.80 -3.19
N LYS A 171 -26.38 -15.43 -4.48
CA LYS A 171 -25.40 -15.85 -5.52
C LYS A 171 -24.04 -15.21 -5.30
N ILE A 172 -24.01 -13.89 -5.02
CA ILE A 172 -22.78 -13.16 -4.72
C ILE A 172 -22.06 -13.81 -3.54
N LYS A 173 -22.79 -14.07 -2.42
CA LYS A 173 -22.19 -14.69 -1.24
C LYS A 173 -21.57 -16.07 -1.55
N LYS A 174 -22.31 -16.95 -2.25
CA LYS A 174 -21.80 -18.27 -2.62
C LYS A 174 -20.54 -18.19 -3.49
N LEU A 175 -20.51 -17.24 -4.43
CA LEU A 175 -19.36 -17.08 -5.31
C LEU A 175 -18.18 -16.45 -4.55
N MET A 176 -18.44 -15.54 -3.60
CA MET A 176 -17.40 -15.03 -2.69
C MET A 176 -16.76 -16.18 -1.89
N ASP A 177 -17.58 -17.07 -1.32
CA ASP A 177 -17.11 -18.24 -0.56
C ASP A 177 -16.21 -19.16 -1.43
N GLU A 178 -16.45 -19.25 -2.73
CA GLU A 178 -15.59 -20.03 -3.66
C GLU A 178 -14.29 -19.29 -4.01
N PHE A 179 -14.33 -17.97 -4.20
CA PHE A 179 -13.12 -17.17 -4.44
C PHE A 179 -12.22 -17.11 -3.21
N GLU A 180 -12.79 -17.07 -2.00
CA GLU A 180 -12.05 -17.16 -0.74
C GLU A 180 -11.30 -18.49 -0.60
N LYS A 181 -11.92 -19.63 -0.98
CA LYS A 181 -11.25 -20.94 -0.95
C LYS A 181 -10.11 -21.07 -1.95
N LEU A 182 -10.16 -20.32 -3.05
CA LEU A 182 -9.16 -20.34 -4.12
C LEU A 182 -8.05 -19.31 -3.91
N ASP A 183 -8.23 -18.44 -2.92
CA ASP A 183 -7.39 -17.25 -2.72
C ASP A 183 -7.18 -16.49 -4.04
N ALA A 184 -8.30 -16.10 -4.66
CA ALA A 184 -8.30 -15.61 -6.03
C ALA A 184 -7.75 -14.19 -6.13
N GLU A 185 -6.80 -13.97 -7.02
CA GLU A 185 -6.37 -12.62 -7.41
C GLU A 185 -7.50 -11.85 -8.10
N ILE A 186 -7.57 -10.55 -7.83
CA ILE A 186 -8.55 -9.65 -8.45
C ILE A 186 -7.93 -8.88 -9.62
N THR A 187 -8.76 -8.46 -10.57
CA THR A 187 -8.33 -7.64 -11.71
C THR A 187 -9.05 -6.30 -11.72
N VAL A 188 -8.42 -5.26 -12.28
CA VAL A 188 -8.96 -3.89 -12.27
C VAL A 188 -10.21 -3.70 -13.13
N ASN A 189 -10.38 -4.50 -14.20
CA ASN A 189 -11.45 -4.30 -15.19
C ASN A 189 -12.87 -4.20 -14.61
N PRO A 190 -13.29 -5.01 -13.62
CA PRO A 190 -14.62 -4.90 -13.00
C PRO A 190 -14.87 -3.57 -12.27
N PHE A 191 -13.82 -2.85 -11.89
CA PHE A 191 -13.92 -1.60 -11.16
C PHE A 191 -14.00 -0.40 -12.08
N LEU A 192 -13.48 -0.52 -13.30
CA LEU A 192 -13.47 0.54 -14.30
C LEU A 192 -14.73 0.50 -15.15
N PHE A 193 -15.21 1.68 -15.54
CA PHE A 193 -16.27 1.81 -16.54
C PHE A 193 -15.67 1.74 -17.96
N ASP A 194 -16.58 1.47 -18.92
CA ASP A 194 -16.33 1.45 -20.37
C ASP A 194 -15.15 2.37 -20.76
N GLN A 195 -14.09 1.76 -21.25
CA GLN A 195 -12.74 2.35 -21.43
C GLN A 195 -12.70 3.59 -22.34
N ASN A 196 -13.83 3.92 -23.00
CA ASN A 196 -13.91 5.00 -23.98
C ASN A 196 -14.68 6.24 -23.47
N LYS A 197 -14.96 6.35 -22.17
CA LYS A 197 -15.70 7.49 -21.61
C LYS A 197 -14.80 8.44 -20.85
N ASN A 198 -14.90 9.72 -21.20
CA ASN A 198 -14.24 10.79 -20.44
C ASN A 198 -14.58 10.72 -18.94
N PRO A 199 -13.70 11.18 -18.06
CA PRO A 199 -13.87 11.15 -16.61
C PRO A 199 -14.91 12.18 -16.13
N SER A 200 -16.17 12.02 -16.57
CA SER A 200 -17.25 12.87 -16.08
C SER A 200 -17.50 12.62 -14.59
N PRO A 201 -18.13 13.61 -13.87
CA PRO A 201 -18.45 13.43 -12.46
C PRO A 201 -19.18 12.12 -12.17
N ASN A 202 -20.11 11.72 -13.04
CA ASN A 202 -20.85 10.46 -12.90
C ASN A 202 -19.94 9.23 -13.08
N ILE A 203 -18.92 9.29 -13.95
CA ILE A 203 -17.98 8.18 -14.15
C ILE A 203 -17.04 8.07 -12.95
N VAL A 204 -16.51 9.19 -12.46
CA VAL A 204 -15.68 9.22 -11.24
C VAL A 204 -16.46 8.63 -10.05
N GLU A 205 -17.68 9.11 -9.79
CA GLU A 205 -18.53 8.58 -8.71
C GLU A 205 -18.76 7.07 -8.83
N LYS A 206 -19.01 6.57 -10.04
CA LYS A 206 -19.24 5.14 -10.25
C LYS A 206 -17.98 4.30 -9.97
N ILE A 207 -16.81 4.76 -10.42
CA ILE A 207 -15.54 4.10 -10.13
C ILE A 207 -15.34 4.07 -8.61
N MET A 208 -15.50 5.19 -7.93
CA MET A 208 -15.36 5.27 -6.48
C MET A 208 -16.33 4.34 -5.74
N VAL A 209 -17.58 4.25 -6.19
CA VAL A 209 -18.58 3.31 -5.62
C VAL A 209 -18.15 1.85 -5.78
N ASN A 210 -17.50 1.49 -6.89
CA ASN A 210 -16.98 0.14 -7.09
C ASN A 210 -15.90 -0.25 -6.07
N PHE A 211 -15.14 0.73 -5.55
CA PHE A 211 -14.19 0.57 -4.45
C PHE A 211 -14.83 0.77 -3.06
N GLY A 212 -16.13 1.03 -2.99
CA GLY A 212 -16.85 1.21 -1.72
C GLY A 212 -16.97 2.64 -1.24
N VAL A 213 -16.42 3.60 -1.98
CA VAL A 213 -16.54 5.02 -1.66
C VAL A 213 -17.86 5.57 -2.20
N ASN A 214 -18.77 5.89 -1.31
CA ASN A 214 -20.04 6.49 -1.70
C ASN A 214 -19.93 8.03 -1.64
N ASN A 215 -20.53 8.71 -2.64
CA ASN A 215 -20.64 10.16 -2.65
C ASN A 215 -19.30 10.90 -2.61
N PHE A 216 -18.36 10.53 -3.46
CA PHE A 216 -16.99 11.07 -3.51
C PHE A 216 -16.98 12.61 -3.53
N PHE A 217 -17.73 13.24 -4.47
CA PHE A 217 -17.79 14.71 -4.54
C PHE A 217 -18.45 15.33 -3.31
N GLY A 218 -19.33 14.62 -2.61
CA GLY A 218 -19.87 15.04 -1.34
C GLY A 218 -18.83 14.99 -0.22
N ASN A 219 -17.98 13.96 -0.24
CA ASN A 219 -16.94 13.78 0.77
C ASN A 219 -15.87 14.87 0.73
N ILE A 220 -15.51 15.34 -0.48
CA ILE A 220 -14.54 16.42 -0.68
C ILE A 220 -15.15 17.83 -0.65
N HIS A 221 -16.48 17.96 -0.64
CA HIS A 221 -17.17 19.24 -0.53
C HIS A 221 -17.01 19.86 0.86
N GLU A 222 -16.77 21.17 0.93
CA GLU A 222 -16.46 21.93 2.16
C GLU A 222 -15.21 21.39 2.90
N SER A 223 -14.32 20.73 2.19
CA SER A 223 -13.00 20.35 2.69
C SER A 223 -11.98 21.48 2.48
N ARG A 224 -10.75 21.31 2.98
CA ARG A 224 -9.65 22.24 2.67
C ARG A 224 -9.34 22.32 1.17
N LEU A 225 -9.73 21.30 0.40
CA LEU A 225 -9.50 21.27 -1.04
C LEU A 225 -10.28 22.38 -1.77
N ASP A 226 -11.41 22.83 -1.23
CA ASP A 226 -12.23 23.91 -1.79
C ASP A 226 -11.51 25.28 -1.77
N ASP A 227 -10.38 25.39 -1.05
CA ASP A 227 -9.59 26.63 -1.01
C ASP A 227 -9.08 27.04 -2.40
N VAL A 228 -8.89 26.09 -3.33
CA VAL A 228 -8.52 26.37 -4.73
C VAL A 228 -9.52 27.26 -5.45
N PHE A 229 -10.79 27.25 -5.06
CA PHE A 229 -11.83 28.08 -5.66
C PHE A 229 -11.86 29.53 -5.13
N LYS A 230 -11.01 29.85 -4.14
CA LYS A 230 -10.87 31.20 -3.59
C LYS A 230 -9.98 32.11 -4.43
N ASN A 231 -9.35 31.58 -5.48
CA ASN A 231 -8.46 32.30 -6.40
C ASN A 231 -7.24 32.94 -5.68
N ASP A 232 -6.77 32.33 -4.59
CA ASP A 232 -5.50 32.67 -3.94
C ASP A 232 -4.41 31.71 -4.44
N LEU A 233 -3.58 32.21 -5.37
CA LEU A 233 -2.54 31.37 -5.98
C LEU A 233 -1.49 30.90 -4.96
N SER A 234 -1.14 31.75 -3.97
CA SER A 234 -0.15 31.39 -2.95
C SER A 234 -0.65 30.26 -2.06
N GLU A 235 -1.88 30.35 -1.59
CA GLU A 235 -2.48 29.31 -0.75
C GLU A 235 -2.77 28.04 -1.57
N THR A 236 -3.16 28.18 -2.84
CA THR A 236 -3.34 27.04 -3.76
C THR A 236 -2.02 26.27 -3.97
N THR A 237 -0.90 26.97 -4.20
CA THR A 237 0.40 26.34 -4.37
C THR A 237 0.82 25.57 -3.12
N LYS A 238 0.71 26.20 -1.95
CA LYS A 238 0.99 25.52 -0.67
C LYS A 238 0.15 24.26 -0.45
N LEU A 239 -1.14 24.33 -0.77
CA LEU A 239 -2.05 23.19 -0.65
C LEU A 239 -1.66 22.06 -1.60
N ILE A 240 -1.24 22.37 -2.83
CA ILE A 240 -0.75 21.39 -3.80
C ILE A 240 0.52 20.69 -3.28
N ASP A 241 1.48 21.47 -2.77
CA ASP A 241 2.75 20.94 -2.25
C ASP A 241 2.49 20.06 -1.02
N GLU A 242 1.62 20.49 -0.09
CA GLU A 242 1.21 19.72 1.08
C GLU A 242 0.51 18.40 0.70
N LEU A 243 -0.42 18.45 -0.25
CA LEU A 243 -1.12 17.26 -0.75
C LEU A 243 -0.15 16.28 -1.40
N ARG A 244 0.79 16.79 -2.22
CA ARG A 244 1.79 15.97 -2.87
C ARG A 244 2.65 15.24 -1.86
N GLU A 245 3.28 15.98 -0.95
CA GLU A 245 4.17 15.42 0.07
C GLU A 245 3.42 14.41 0.94
N TYR A 246 2.25 14.78 1.42
CA TYR A 246 1.43 13.90 2.26
C TYR A 246 1.04 12.63 1.52
N THR A 247 0.54 12.74 0.28
CA THR A 247 0.05 11.57 -0.47
C THR A 247 1.18 10.58 -0.75
N LEU A 248 2.36 11.06 -1.17
CA LEU A 248 3.53 10.21 -1.40
C LEU A 248 3.97 9.47 -0.13
N ASN A 249 3.95 10.17 1.02
CA ASN A 249 4.36 9.57 2.29
C ASN A 249 3.39 8.48 2.78
N VAL A 250 2.08 8.73 2.72
CA VAL A 250 1.08 7.80 3.30
C VAL A 250 0.82 6.55 2.46
N VAL A 251 1.25 6.57 1.19
CA VAL A 251 1.12 5.39 0.31
C VAL A 251 2.44 4.68 0.07
N LYS A 252 3.51 5.08 0.74
CA LYS A 252 4.85 4.52 0.50
C LYS A 252 4.87 3.00 0.62
N TYR A 253 4.22 2.49 1.63
CA TYR A 253 4.08 1.06 1.90
C TYR A 253 2.62 0.69 2.10
N TYR A 254 2.28 -0.56 1.84
CA TYR A 254 0.98 -1.11 2.22
C TYR A 254 1.10 -1.84 3.57
N PRO A 255 0.14 -1.71 4.52
CA PRO A 255 -1.10 -0.92 4.43
C PRO A 255 -0.86 0.58 4.50
N TYR A 256 -1.58 1.33 3.68
CA TYR A 256 -1.46 2.79 3.64
C TYR A 256 -1.84 3.45 4.97
N THR A 257 -1.19 4.57 5.30
CA THR A 257 -1.41 5.32 6.56
C THR A 257 -2.23 6.59 6.36
N THR A 258 -3.27 6.52 5.52
CA THR A 258 -4.09 7.68 5.15
C THR A 258 -4.90 8.23 6.33
N ASN A 259 -4.96 9.57 6.42
CA ASN A 259 -5.83 10.29 7.35
C ASN A 259 -6.57 11.42 6.61
N LEU A 260 -7.77 11.12 6.14
CA LEU A 260 -8.58 12.04 5.35
C LEU A 260 -9.04 13.28 6.14
N GLU A 261 -9.14 13.18 7.47
CA GLU A 261 -9.54 14.30 8.34
C GLU A 261 -8.53 15.46 8.32
N LEU A 262 -7.25 15.21 7.99
CA LEU A 262 -6.22 16.25 7.85
C LEU A 262 -6.65 17.32 6.83
N PHE A 263 -7.28 16.88 5.76
CA PHE A 263 -7.83 17.77 4.72
C PHE A 263 -9.33 18.00 4.89
N LYS A 264 -9.94 17.60 6.01
CA LYS A 264 -11.37 17.69 6.30
C LYS A 264 -12.24 16.98 5.25
N ILE A 265 -11.71 15.91 4.64
CA ILE A 265 -12.45 15.01 3.78
C ILE A 265 -13.26 14.08 4.68
N ARG A 266 -14.59 14.03 4.51
CA ARG A 266 -15.48 13.33 5.44
C ARG A 266 -16.47 12.45 4.70
N ASP A 267 -16.77 11.27 5.25
CA ASP A 267 -17.83 10.43 4.71
C ASP A 267 -19.20 11.10 4.95
N ARG A 268 -19.79 11.63 3.88
CA ARG A 268 -21.10 12.31 3.88
C ARG A 268 -22.16 11.40 3.26
N ARG A 269 -23.18 11.10 4.02
CA ARG A 269 -24.30 10.25 3.55
C ARG A 269 -25.25 10.99 2.61
N GLU A 270 -25.34 12.30 2.71
CA GLU A 270 -26.24 13.11 1.88
C GLU A 270 -25.61 13.37 0.51
N LYS A 271 -26.34 12.97 -0.54
CA LYS A 271 -25.92 13.28 -1.92
C LYS A 271 -26.10 14.75 -2.21
N LEU A 272 -25.02 15.38 -2.64
CA LEU A 272 -25.08 16.76 -3.15
C LEU A 272 -25.89 16.84 -4.45
N LYS A 273 -26.62 17.93 -4.61
CA LYS A 273 -27.13 18.30 -5.93
C LYS A 273 -25.98 18.76 -6.81
N LYS A 274 -26.11 18.53 -8.13
CA LYS A 274 -25.06 18.88 -9.10
C LYS A 274 -24.53 20.32 -8.96
N ASN A 275 -25.40 21.26 -8.65
CA ASN A 275 -25.06 22.68 -8.55
C ASN A 275 -24.48 23.09 -7.18
N ASP A 276 -24.45 22.17 -6.21
CA ASP A 276 -23.96 22.45 -4.87
C ASP A 276 -22.46 22.13 -4.73
N SER A 277 -21.86 21.43 -5.69
CA SER A 277 -20.43 21.09 -5.69
C SER A 277 -19.66 21.87 -6.75
N MET A 278 -18.69 22.66 -6.31
CA MET A 278 -17.75 23.36 -7.19
C MET A 278 -16.89 22.39 -8.01
N TRP A 279 -16.55 21.22 -7.45
CA TRP A 279 -15.79 20.17 -8.12
C TRP A 279 -16.54 19.57 -9.30
N ILE A 280 -17.84 19.29 -9.13
CA ILE A 280 -18.70 18.80 -10.23
C ILE A 280 -18.79 19.85 -11.34
N THR A 281 -18.99 21.11 -10.95
CA THR A 281 -19.09 22.23 -11.91
C THR A 281 -17.77 22.40 -12.68
N PHE A 282 -16.64 22.39 -11.99
CA PHE A 282 -15.31 22.47 -12.60
C PHE A 282 -15.06 21.34 -13.60
N LEU A 283 -15.31 20.09 -13.19
CA LEU A 283 -15.05 18.95 -14.06
C LEU A 283 -15.97 18.94 -15.28
N ASP A 284 -17.24 19.29 -15.12
CA ASP A 284 -18.16 19.46 -16.25
C ASP A 284 -17.72 20.57 -17.20
N GLU A 285 -17.25 21.72 -16.69
CA GLU A 285 -16.75 22.82 -17.50
C GLU A 285 -15.50 22.39 -18.32
N LEU A 286 -14.52 21.77 -17.67
CA LEU A 286 -13.30 21.25 -18.31
C LEU A 286 -13.65 20.29 -19.44
N LEU A 287 -14.57 19.35 -19.19
CA LEU A 287 -15.01 18.37 -20.18
C LEU A 287 -15.81 19.00 -21.33
N GLN A 288 -16.64 20.03 -21.06
CA GLN A 288 -17.32 20.77 -22.12
C GLN A 288 -16.32 21.49 -23.04
N LYS A 289 -15.29 22.14 -22.48
CA LYS A 289 -14.23 22.78 -23.28
C LYS A 289 -13.52 21.75 -24.17
N ARG A 290 -13.10 20.59 -23.59
CA ARG A 290 -12.49 19.51 -24.36
C ARG A 290 -13.41 18.98 -25.47
N HIS A 291 -14.70 18.78 -25.17
CA HIS A 291 -15.69 18.32 -26.14
C HIS A 291 -15.83 19.29 -27.31
N SER A 292 -16.01 20.60 -27.01
CA SER A 292 -16.12 21.65 -28.02
C SER A 292 -14.88 21.75 -28.92
N ILE A 293 -13.68 21.55 -28.35
CA ILE A 293 -12.42 21.51 -29.11
C ILE A 293 -12.38 20.30 -30.03
N ALA A 294 -12.70 19.11 -29.52
CA ALA A 294 -12.63 17.87 -30.27
C ALA A 294 -13.65 17.83 -31.45
N HIS A 295 -14.78 18.47 -31.30
CA HIS A 295 -15.82 18.56 -32.34
C HIS A 295 -15.69 19.82 -33.24
N GLY A 296 -14.65 20.62 -33.05
CA GLY A 296 -14.41 21.79 -33.89
C GLY A 296 -15.47 22.90 -33.76
N SER A 297 -16.21 22.90 -32.63
CA SER A 297 -17.29 23.89 -32.41
C SER A 297 -16.75 25.25 -31.96
N ILE A 298 -15.53 25.37 -31.52
CA ILE A 298 -14.86 26.58 -31.06
C ILE A 298 -13.88 27.05 -32.15
N PHE A 299 -14.27 28.06 -32.93
CA PHE A 299 -13.35 28.76 -33.84
C PHE A 299 -12.70 29.98 -33.18
N THR A 300 -13.33 30.54 -32.15
CA THR A 300 -12.80 31.66 -31.36
C THR A 300 -12.21 31.11 -30.07
N ASN A 301 -10.98 31.52 -29.76
CA ASN A 301 -10.31 31.05 -28.55
C ASN A 301 -10.82 31.80 -27.32
N GLU A 302 -11.65 31.14 -26.51
CA GLU A 302 -12.06 31.62 -25.19
C GLU A 302 -11.13 31.18 -24.08
N LEU A 303 -10.03 30.50 -24.45
CA LEU A 303 -9.04 29.98 -23.51
C LEU A 303 -7.94 31.03 -23.29
N SER A 304 -7.50 31.16 -22.06
CA SER A 304 -6.37 32.00 -21.68
C SER A 304 -5.38 31.25 -20.84
N ASP A 305 -4.13 31.72 -20.83
CA ASP A 305 -3.09 31.23 -19.93
C ASP A 305 -3.54 31.22 -18.47
N VAL A 306 -4.26 32.24 -18.02
CA VAL A 306 -4.81 32.33 -16.67
C VAL A 306 -5.86 31.23 -16.39
N LEU A 307 -6.81 31.03 -17.32
CA LEU A 307 -7.83 29.99 -17.19
C LEU A 307 -7.21 28.60 -17.19
N LEU A 308 -6.18 28.38 -18.03
CA LEU A 308 -5.50 27.09 -18.07
C LEU A 308 -4.68 26.81 -16.82
N GLY A 309 -4.06 27.83 -16.22
CA GLY A 309 -3.40 27.73 -14.92
C GLY A 309 -4.39 27.37 -13.81
N ASP A 310 -5.57 27.97 -13.84
CA ASP A 310 -6.67 27.65 -12.89
C ASP A 310 -7.16 26.20 -13.07
N PHE A 311 -7.42 25.76 -14.30
CA PHE A 311 -7.81 24.38 -14.59
C PHE A 311 -6.74 23.39 -14.17
N ARG A 312 -5.47 23.68 -14.44
CA ARG A 312 -4.33 22.86 -14.02
C ARG A 312 -4.29 22.66 -12.50
N ASN A 313 -4.43 23.74 -11.73
CA ASN A 313 -4.37 23.69 -10.27
C ASN A 313 -5.55 22.89 -9.68
N LYS A 314 -6.76 23.14 -10.17
CA LYS A 314 -7.96 22.40 -9.76
C LYS A 314 -7.86 20.91 -10.11
N ALA A 315 -7.41 20.59 -11.31
CA ALA A 315 -7.22 19.21 -11.72
C ALA A 315 -6.14 18.50 -10.89
N GLN A 316 -5.06 19.20 -10.51
CA GLN A 316 -4.00 18.64 -9.68
C GLN A 316 -4.49 18.34 -8.26
N ILE A 317 -5.27 19.21 -7.65
CA ILE A 317 -5.88 18.94 -6.33
C ILE A 317 -6.89 17.79 -6.44
N LEU A 318 -7.72 17.79 -7.49
CA LEU A 318 -8.71 16.73 -7.69
C LEU A 318 -8.05 15.34 -7.83
N ARG A 319 -6.93 15.22 -8.55
CA ARG A 319 -6.21 13.95 -8.68
C ARG A 319 -5.67 13.45 -7.33
N TYR A 320 -5.13 14.32 -6.46
CA TYR A 320 -4.72 13.93 -5.12
C TYR A 320 -5.91 13.52 -4.25
N ALA A 321 -7.04 14.23 -4.36
CA ALA A 321 -8.27 13.84 -3.67
C ALA A 321 -8.73 12.43 -4.10
N ILE A 322 -8.68 12.14 -5.41
CA ILE A 322 -9.00 10.81 -5.97
C ILE A 322 -8.05 9.76 -5.39
N ALA A 323 -6.75 9.99 -5.42
CA ALA A 323 -5.76 9.06 -4.90
C ALA A 323 -5.98 8.78 -3.41
N LEU A 324 -6.04 9.82 -2.58
CA LEU A 324 -6.19 9.68 -1.13
C LEU A 324 -7.45 8.91 -0.74
N VAL A 325 -8.59 9.24 -1.36
CA VAL A 325 -9.86 8.59 -1.04
C VAL A 325 -9.92 7.16 -1.58
N LEU A 326 -9.32 6.92 -2.75
CA LEU A 326 -9.26 5.60 -3.35
C LEU A 326 -8.35 4.66 -2.54
N PHE A 327 -7.14 5.08 -2.20
CA PHE A 327 -6.20 4.27 -1.43
C PHE A 327 -6.70 4.04 0.01
N ASP A 328 -7.33 5.04 0.64
CA ASP A 328 -8.01 4.86 1.93
C ASP A 328 -9.09 3.76 1.89
N SER A 329 -9.75 3.56 0.75
CA SER A 329 -10.77 2.53 0.58
C SER A 329 -10.22 1.11 0.49
N GLY A 330 -8.93 0.97 0.15
CA GLY A 330 -8.22 -0.31 0.11
C GLY A 330 -7.82 -0.84 1.48
N ILE A 331 -7.85 0.01 2.51
CA ILE A 331 -7.50 -0.41 3.87
C ILE A 331 -8.72 -1.09 4.52
N LYS A 332 -8.51 -2.28 5.09
CA LYS A 332 -9.53 -2.93 5.91
C LYS A 332 -9.75 -2.11 7.18
N LYS A 333 -10.81 -1.33 7.21
CA LYS A 333 -11.21 -0.64 8.44
C LYS A 333 -11.85 -1.67 9.36
N ASP A 334 -11.23 -1.95 10.49
CA ASP A 334 -11.88 -2.71 11.56
C ASP A 334 -13.21 -2.01 11.87
N LYS A 335 -14.29 -2.80 11.85
CA LYS A 335 -15.60 -2.27 12.18
C LYS A 335 -15.51 -1.75 13.61
N GLU A 336 -15.43 -0.43 13.78
CA GLU A 336 -15.80 0.17 15.04
C GLU A 336 -17.18 -0.38 15.41
N GLN A 337 -17.20 -1.08 16.52
CA GLN A 337 -18.42 -1.63 17.12
C GLN A 337 -19.34 -0.45 17.41
N SER A 338 -20.38 -0.31 16.60
CA SER A 338 -21.49 0.62 16.82
C SER A 338 -22.63 -0.09 17.51
#